data_7fe0562031f30c41f66955cfb2df065a
#
_entry.id   7fe0562031f30c41f66955cfb2df065a
#
_cell.length_a   1.000
_cell.length_b   1.000
_cell.length_c   1.000
_cell.angle_alpha   90.00
_cell.angle_beta   90.00
_cell.angle_gamma   90.00
#
_symmetry.space_group_name_H-M   'P 1'
#
loop_
_entity.id
_entity.type
_entity.pdbx_description
1 polymer ?
#
loop_
_entity_poly.entity_id
_entity_poly.type
_entity_poly.pdbx_seq_one_letter_code
_entity_poly.pdbx_strand_id
1 'polypeptide(L)'
;MNPPSWVLDTNVIVSGVLNPHGYPGRLVDAIIAGTLRLTLDDRILTEYREVWARSKFSISRAQLEAIFSLFLNQDLVTPPPLTTDLPDPDDLPFLEAAQLATDKTFVTGNAKHFPKARRRGATILSPAQAWQKLCSRRPPPEGS
;
A
#
# COMPACT_ATOMS: atom_id res chain seq x y z
N MET A 1 -18.94 -7.43 5.12
CA MET A 1 -17.97 -7.66 4.05
C MET A 1 -16.56 -7.51 4.58
N ASN A 2 -15.65 -8.35 4.12
CA ASN A 2 -14.25 -8.22 4.49
C ASN A 2 -13.65 -6.99 3.80
N PRO A 3 -12.80 -6.22 4.50
CA PRO A 3 -12.11 -5.11 3.87
C PRO A 3 -11.17 -5.62 2.76
N PRO A 4 -10.95 -4.82 1.72
CA PRO A 4 -9.94 -5.18 0.72
C PRO A 4 -8.54 -5.10 1.33
N SER A 5 -7.60 -5.84 0.76
CA SER A 5 -6.20 -5.84 1.15
C SER A 5 -5.36 -5.49 -0.08
N TRP A 6 -4.66 -4.37 -0.04
CA TRP A 6 -3.92 -3.83 -1.18
C TRP A 6 -2.45 -3.60 -0.81
N VAL A 7 -1.60 -3.62 -1.84
CA VAL A 7 -0.20 -3.22 -1.69
C VAL A 7 -0.11 -1.71 -1.87
N LEU A 8 0.55 -1.02 -0.94
CA LEU A 8 0.82 0.41 -1.05
C LEU A 8 2.33 0.62 -1.18
N ASP A 9 2.71 1.45 -2.16
CA ASP A 9 4.10 1.86 -2.34
C ASP A 9 4.60 2.57 -1.07
N THR A 10 5.87 2.40 -0.76
CA THR A 10 6.50 3.03 0.40
C THR A 10 6.23 4.53 0.46
N ASN A 11 6.34 5.22 -0.67
CA ASN A 11 6.11 6.67 -0.72
C ASN A 11 4.67 7.05 -0.41
N VAL A 12 3.70 6.19 -0.71
CA VAL A 12 2.29 6.44 -0.37
C VAL A 12 2.11 6.38 1.16
N ILE A 13 2.70 5.39 1.81
CA ILE A 13 2.65 5.27 3.27
C ILE A 13 3.33 6.47 3.94
N VAL A 14 4.54 6.81 3.48
CA VAL A 14 5.30 7.94 4.03
C VAL A 14 4.51 9.24 3.87
N SER A 15 4.01 9.52 2.67
CA SER A 15 3.22 10.72 2.41
C SER A 15 1.96 10.77 3.27
N GLY A 16 1.31 9.63 3.45
CA GLY A 16 0.07 9.56 4.23
C GLY A 16 0.27 9.83 5.71
N VAL A 17 1.40 9.39 6.26
CA VAL A 17 1.73 9.65 7.67
C VAL A 17 2.15 11.10 7.86
N LEU A 18 2.94 11.66 6.93
CA LEU A 18 3.44 13.04 7.04
C LEU A 18 2.37 14.08 6.72
N ASN A 19 1.43 13.76 5.84
CA ASN A 19 0.37 14.68 5.43
C ASN A 19 -0.98 13.96 5.45
N PRO A 20 -1.69 13.99 6.59
CA PRO A 20 -2.93 13.24 6.73
C PRO A 20 -4.11 13.80 5.93
N HIS A 21 -3.98 15.00 5.33
CA HIS A 21 -5.07 15.65 4.62
C HIS A 21 -5.21 15.25 3.15
N GLY A 22 -4.18 14.65 2.56
CA GLY A 22 -4.20 14.19 1.17
C GLY A 22 -4.80 12.80 1.01
N TYR A 23 -4.86 12.32 -0.23
CA TYR A 23 -5.36 10.97 -0.51
C TYR A 23 -4.52 9.87 0.16
N PRO A 24 -3.17 9.95 0.16
CA PRO A 24 -2.39 8.98 0.92
C PRO A 24 -2.77 8.95 2.40
N GLY A 25 -3.02 10.11 3.01
CA GLY A 25 -3.45 10.21 4.41
C GLY A 25 -4.78 9.54 4.65
N ARG A 26 -5.73 9.67 3.72
CA ARG A 26 -7.03 9.00 3.82
C ARG A 26 -6.89 7.48 3.75
N LEU A 27 -5.97 6.99 2.92
CA LEU A 27 -5.71 5.55 2.84
C LEU A 27 -5.07 5.03 4.13
N VAL A 28 -4.13 5.77 4.71
CA VAL A 28 -3.52 5.40 6.00
C VAL A 28 -4.58 5.40 7.10
N ASP A 29 -5.46 6.39 7.13
CA ASP A 29 -6.57 6.43 8.09
C ASP A 29 -7.49 5.22 7.93
N ALA A 30 -7.76 4.80 6.69
CA ALA A 30 -8.57 3.61 6.42
C ALA A 30 -7.89 2.33 6.95
N ILE A 31 -6.57 2.25 6.86
CA ILE A 31 -5.81 1.13 7.43
C ILE A 31 -5.95 1.12 8.96
N ILE A 32 -5.80 2.28 9.58
CA ILE A 32 -5.96 2.42 11.04
C ILE A 32 -7.37 2.05 11.46
N ALA A 33 -8.37 2.47 10.70
CA ALA A 33 -9.78 2.17 10.99
C ALA A 33 -10.18 0.73 10.67
N GLY A 34 -9.36 -0.02 9.94
CA GLY A 34 -9.65 -1.40 9.57
C GLY A 34 -10.54 -1.55 8.34
N THR A 35 -10.80 -0.47 7.60
CA THR A 35 -11.58 -0.52 6.36
C THR A 35 -10.74 -0.81 5.13
N LEU A 36 -9.43 -0.76 5.26
CA LEU A 36 -8.45 -1.18 4.28
C LEU A 36 -7.37 -1.97 5.01
N ARG A 37 -6.93 -3.08 4.42
CA ARG A 37 -5.79 -3.83 4.92
C ARG A 37 -4.60 -3.68 3.98
N LEU A 38 -3.40 -3.89 4.50
CA LEU A 38 -2.18 -3.93 3.70
C LEU A 38 -1.81 -5.37 3.38
N THR A 39 -1.53 -5.63 2.12
CA THR A 39 -0.82 -6.83 1.68
C THR A 39 0.65 -6.48 1.56
N LEU A 40 1.50 -7.19 2.28
CA LEU A 40 2.95 -6.93 2.24
C LEU A 40 3.72 -8.22 2.52
N ASP A 41 4.97 -8.24 2.09
CA ASP A 41 5.90 -9.30 2.45
C ASP A 41 7.08 -8.73 3.26
N ASP A 42 8.00 -9.58 3.66
CA ASP A 42 9.14 -9.18 4.48
C ASP A 42 10.02 -8.13 3.80
N ARG A 43 10.15 -8.19 2.46
CA ARG A 43 10.97 -7.24 1.69
C ARG A 43 10.35 -5.84 1.72
N ILE A 44 9.03 -5.78 1.56
CA ILE A 44 8.27 -4.52 1.60
C ILE A 44 8.32 -3.93 3.01
N LEU A 45 8.11 -4.76 4.02
CA LEU A 45 8.17 -4.32 5.43
C LEU A 45 9.57 -3.79 5.77
N THR A 46 10.61 -4.46 5.29
CA THR A 46 11.99 -4.02 5.48
C THR A 46 12.23 -2.67 4.81
N GLU A 47 11.72 -2.47 3.59
CA GLU A 47 11.85 -1.19 2.89
C GLU A 47 11.13 -0.07 3.64
N TYR A 48 9.93 -0.33 4.15
CA TYR A 48 9.20 0.65 4.98
C TYR A 48 10.06 1.06 6.18
N ARG A 49 10.66 0.11 6.89
CA ARG A 49 11.52 0.38 8.04
C ARG A 49 12.76 1.17 7.66
N GLU A 50 13.40 0.81 6.56
CA GLU A 50 14.62 1.48 6.09
C GLU A 50 14.35 2.93 5.70
N VAL A 51 13.26 3.18 4.99
CA VAL A 51 12.88 4.53 4.60
C VAL A 51 12.59 5.39 5.82
N TRP A 52 11.86 4.86 6.80
CA TRP A 52 11.59 5.59 8.05
C TRP A 52 12.85 5.85 8.85
N ALA A 53 13.77 4.88 8.92
CA ALA A 53 15.03 5.02 9.67
C ALA A 53 15.96 6.06 9.04
N ARG A 54 15.96 6.18 7.70
CA ARG A 54 16.75 7.17 6.98
C ARG A 54 16.11 8.54 6.94
N SER A 55 14.86 8.62 7.31
CA SER A 55 14.10 9.84 7.14
C SER A 55 14.54 10.91 8.12
N LYS A 56 14.70 12.13 7.61
CA LYS A 56 14.92 13.32 8.42
C LYS A 56 13.61 13.88 8.95
N PHE A 57 12.58 13.03 8.99
CA PHE A 57 11.25 13.40 9.41
C PHE A 57 11.24 13.60 10.93
N SER A 58 10.55 14.63 11.38
CA SER A 58 10.37 14.90 12.81
C SER A 58 9.30 13.99 13.40
N ILE A 59 9.56 12.67 13.32
CA ILE A 59 8.65 11.67 13.88
C ILE A 59 9.29 11.10 15.14
N SER A 60 8.54 11.09 16.23
CA SER A 60 9.02 10.52 17.48
C SER A 60 9.16 9.01 17.36
N ARG A 61 10.04 8.44 18.19
CA ARG A 61 10.23 6.99 18.26
C ARG A 61 8.93 6.28 18.61
N ALA A 62 8.14 6.86 19.50
CA ALA A 62 6.85 6.29 19.90
C ALA A 62 5.88 6.22 18.72
N GLN A 63 5.85 7.25 17.87
CA GLN A 63 5.02 7.25 16.65
C GLN A 63 5.48 6.19 15.66
N LEU A 64 6.79 6.03 15.46
CA LEU A 64 7.35 4.98 14.60
C LEU A 64 6.97 3.58 15.09
N GLU A 65 7.10 3.33 16.39
CA GLU A 65 6.73 2.04 16.98
C GLU A 65 5.25 1.74 16.81
N ALA A 66 4.38 2.74 16.96
CA ALA A 66 2.95 2.58 16.74
C ALA A 66 2.63 2.22 15.28
N ILE A 67 3.29 2.86 14.32
CA ILE A 67 3.13 2.58 12.90
C ILE A 67 3.59 1.14 12.58
N PHE A 68 4.76 0.74 13.06
CA PHE A 68 5.26 -0.62 12.82
C PHE A 68 4.41 -1.68 13.49
N SER A 69 3.86 -1.39 14.68
CA SER A 69 2.92 -2.30 15.33
C SER A 69 1.66 -2.49 14.48
N LEU A 70 1.18 -1.43 13.83
CA LEU A 70 0.06 -1.53 12.91
C LEU A 70 0.38 -2.45 11.73
N PHE A 71 1.59 -2.34 11.17
CA PHE A 71 2.01 -3.16 10.03
C PHE A 71 2.11 -4.64 10.38
N LEU A 72 2.50 -4.99 11.61
CA LEU A 72 2.61 -6.39 12.05
C LEU A 72 1.26 -7.09 12.09
N ASN A 73 0.15 -6.36 12.14
CA ASN A 73 -1.19 -6.90 12.18
C ASN A 73 -1.87 -6.94 10.80
N GLN A 74 -1.12 -6.69 9.73
CA GLN A 74 -1.62 -6.69 8.37
C GLN A 74 -1.43 -8.07 7.70
N ASP A 75 -1.71 -8.16 6.41
CA ASP A 75 -1.70 -9.43 5.68
C ASP A 75 -0.29 -9.70 5.12
N LEU A 76 0.52 -10.41 5.88
CA LEU A 76 1.84 -10.84 5.46
C LEU A 76 1.72 -12.01 4.49
N VAL A 77 2.34 -11.90 3.33
CA VAL A 77 2.28 -12.90 2.27
C VAL A 77 3.68 -13.30 1.83
N THR A 78 3.76 -14.48 1.20
CA THR A 78 4.99 -14.96 0.56
C THR A 78 4.65 -15.25 -0.89
N PRO A 79 4.70 -14.23 -1.77
CA PRO A 79 4.29 -14.42 -3.17
C PRO A 79 5.31 -15.21 -3.95
N PRO A 80 4.86 -15.99 -4.96
CA PRO A 80 5.79 -16.62 -5.89
C PRO A 80 6.52 -15.56 -6.71
N PRO A 81 7.77 -15.82 -7.08
CA PRO A 81 8.52 -14.86 -7.89
C PRO A 81 7.90 -14.68 -9.28
N LEU A 82 7.94 -13.44 -9.78
CA LEU A 82 7.52 -13.10 -11.12
C LEU A 82 8.73 -12.89 -12.02
N THR A 83 8.58 -13.27 -13.28
CA THR A 83 9.54 -12.93 -14.32
C THR A 83 8.95 -11.79 -15.14
N THR A 84 9.41 -10.59 -14.89
CA THR A 84 9.05 -9.40 -15.65
C THR A 84 10.17 -8.38 -15.54
N ASP A 85 10.31 -7.55 -16.58
CA ASP A 85 11.40 -6.61 -16.70
C ASP A 85 10.86 -5.19 -16.42
N LEU A 86 11.09 -4.71 -15.20
CA LEU A 86 10.68 -3.38 -14.77
C LEU A 86 11.82 -2.38 -14.95
N PRO A 87 11.52 -1.08 -15.20
CA PRO A 87 12.55 -0.03 -15.23
C PRO A 87 13.43 -0.02 -14.00
N ASP A 88 12.86 -0.28 -12.82
CA ASP A 88 13.60 -0.45 -11.57
C ASP A 88 13.32 -1.84 -11.01
N PRO A 89 14.33 -2.73 -10.98
CA PRO A 89 14.16 -4.08 -10.42
C PRO A 89 13.74 -4.09 -8.94
N ASP A 90 14.07 -3.04 -8.19
CA ASP A 90 13.71 -2.94 -6.78
C ASP A 90 12.21 -2.76 -6.57
N ASP A 91 11.45 -2.45 -7.63
CA ASP A 91 9.99 -2.35 -7.59
C ASP A 91 9.29 -3.72 -7.71
N LEU A 92 10.02 -4.76 -8.07
CA LEU A 92 9.45 -6.09 -8.30
C LEU A 92 8.73 -6.67 -7.07
N PRO A 93 9.23 -6.53 -5.84
CA PRO A 93 8.52 -7.05 -4.66
C PRO A 93 7.09 -6.55 -4.55
N PHE A 94 6.83 -5.29 -4.88
CA PHE A 94 5.47 -4.73 -4.83
C PHE A 94 4.54 -5.40 -5.83
N LEU A 95 5.03 -5.65 -7.04
CA LEU A 95 4.25 -6.30 -8.09
C LEU A 95 3.98 -7.77 -7.74
N GLU A 96 4.95 -8.45 -7.16
CA GLU A 96 4.80 -9.83 -6.70
C GLU A 96 3.76 -9.93 -5.59
N ALA A 97 3.84 -9.07 -4.58
CA ALA A 97 2.87 -9.05 -3.50
C ALA A 97 1.46 -8.71 -4.01
N ALA A 98 1.36 -7.83 -5.00
CA ALA A 98 0.08 -7.44 -5.58
C ALA A 98 -0.67 -8.63 -6.20
N GLN A 99 0.03 -9.66 -6.66
CA GLN A 99 -0.61 -10.87 -7.19
C GLN A 99 -1.51 -11.55 -6.15
N LEU A 100 -1.24 -11.34 -4.87
CA LEU A 100 -2.00 -11.92 -3.75
C LEU A 100 -2.93 -10.91 -3.07
N ALA A 101 -2.95 -9.66 -3.54
CA ALA A 101 -3.82 -8.62 -3.02
C ALA A 101 -5.22 -8.71 -3.62
N THR A 102 -6.18 -8.07 -2.98
CA THR A 102 -7.55 -7.98 -3.51
C THR A 102 -7.52 -7.28 -4.86
N ASP A 103 -8.12 -7.93 -5.88
CA ASP A 103 -8.12 -7.44 -7.27
C ASP A 103 -6.71 -7.15 -7.81
N LYS A 104 -5.69 -7.80 -7.24
CA LYS A 104 -4.27 -7.60 -7.59
C LYS A 104 -3.89 -6.12 -7.59
N THR A 105 -4.35 -5.39 -6.61
CA THR A 105 -4.23 -3.93 -6.57
C THR A 105 -2.95 -3.48 -5.89
N PHE A 106 -2.21 -2.61 -6.59
CA PHE A 106 -1.04 -1.91 -6.09
C PHE A 106 -1.26 -0.40 -6.25
N VAL A 107 -1.10 0.34 -5.15
CA VAL A 107 -1.30 1.78 -5.10
C VAL A 107 0.05 2.48 -5.11
N THR A 108 0.28 3.31 -6.12
CA THR A 108 1.55 4.04 -6.28
C THR A 108 1.31 5.40 -6.92
N GLY A 109 2.15 6.36 -6.57
CA GLY A 109 2.21 7.66 -7.27
C GLY A 109 3.06 7.62 -8.53
N ASN A 110 3.73 6.50 -8.83
CA ASN A 110 4.68 6.36 -9.94
C ASN A 110 4.26 5.25 -10.91
N ALA A 111 3.06 5.36 -11.48
CA ALA A 111 2.54 4.36 -12.42
C ALA A 111 3.46 4.12 -13.61
N LYS A 112 4.25 5.11 -14.02
CA LYS A 112 5.21 5.00 -15.11
C LYS A 112 6.34 3.99 -14.84
N HIS A 113 6.63 3.67 -13.58
CA HIS A 113 7.58 2.62 -13.22
C HIS A 113 7.04 1.22 -13.51
N PHE A 114 5.74 1.11 -13.81
CA PHE A 114 5.05 -0.16 -14.05
C PHE A 114 4.35 -0.12 -15.42
N PRO A 115 5.12 -0.24 -16.54
CA PRO A 115 4.55 -0.23 -17.88
C PRO A 115 3.45 -1.27 -18.02
N LYS A 116 2.39 -0.95 -18.73
CA LYS A 116 1.20 -1.80 -18.87
C LYS A 116 1.53 -3.22 -19.30
N ALA A 117 2.47 -3.39 -20.22
CA ALA A 117 2.88 -4.70 -20.72
C ALA A 117 3.63 -5.56 -19.68
N ARG A 118 4.03 -4.98 -18.55
CA ARG A 118 4.89 -5.62 -17.54
C ARG A 118 4.20 -5.87 -16.22
N ARG A 119 2.91 -5.54 -16.10
CA ARG A 119 2.18 -5.57 -14.83
C ARG A 119 1.72 -6.97 -14.40
N ARG A 120 1.78 -7.94 -15.27
CA ARG A 120 1.35 -9.33 -14.99
C ARG A 120 -0.06 -9.41 -14.39
N GLY A 121 -0.98 -8.60 -14.91
CA GLY A 121 -2.37 -8.58 -14.46
C GLY A 121 -2.63 -7.70 -13.22
N ALA A 122 -1.61 -7.07 -12.66
CA ALA A 122 -1.82 -6.19 -11.52
C ALA A 122 -2.59 -4.92 -11.92
N THR A 123 -3.46 -4.48 -11.02
CA THR A 123 -4.20 -3.23 -11.15
C THR A 123 -3.39 -2.13 -10.47
N ILE A 124 -2.91 -1.16 -11.25
CA ILE A 124 -2.11 -0.06 -10.73
C ILE A 124 -3.00 1.16 -10.57
N LEU A 125 -3.10 1.66 -9.34
CA LEU A 125 -3.95 2.82 -9.01
C LEU A 125 -3.12 3.93 -8.38
N SER A 126 -3.46 5.18 -8.69
CA SER A 126 -2.98 6.32 -7.92
C SER A 126 -3.67 6.34 -6.54
N PRO A 127 -3.14 7.09 -5.56
CA PRO A 127 -3.82 7.23 -4.28
C PRO A 127 -5.26 7.77 -4.42
N ALA A 128 -5.50 8.73 -5.33
CA ALA A 128 -6.84 9.25 -5.57
C ALA A 128 -7.78 8.19 -6.13
N GLN A 129 -7.31 7.42 -7.12
CA GLN A 129 -8.09 6.32 -7.71
C GLN A 129 -8.38 5.23 -6.67
N ALA A 130 -7.39 4.91 -5.84
CA ALA A 130 -7.54 3.93 -4.78
C ALA A 130 -8.60 4.37 -3.76
N TRP A 131 -8.56 5.64 -3.36
CA TRP A 131 -9.56 6.19 -2.43
C TRP A 131 -10.97 6.12 -3.02
N GLN A 132 -11.14 6.48 -4.29
CA GLN A 132 -12.43 6.39 -4.97
C GLN A 132 -12.93 4.95 -5.04
N LYS A 133 -12.04 4.01 -5.35
CA LYS A 133 -12.39 2.58 -5.38
C LYS A 133 -12.81 2.10 -3.99
N LEU A 134 -12.08 2.49 -2.95
CA LEU A 134 -12.40 2.12 -1.58
C LEU A 134 -13.79 2.66 -1.16
N CYS A 135 -14.07 3.91 -1.47
CA CYS A 135 -15.36 4.53 -1.16
C CYS A 135 -16.52 3.84 -1.89
N SER A 136 -16.34 3.42 -3.12
CA SER A 136 -17.39 2.74 -3.89
C SER A 136 -17.67 1.32 -3.41
N ARG A 137 -16.77 0.72 -2.62
CA ARG A 137 -16.97 -0.61 -2.02
C ARG A 137 -17.81 -0.55 -0.74
N ARG A 138 -18.00 0.64 -0.16
CA ARG A 138 -18.79 0.77 1.06
C ARG A 138 -20.27 0.49 0.75
N PRO A 139 -20.94 -0.34 1.57
CA PRO A 139 -22.38 -0.51 1.39
C PRO A 139 -23.10 0.82 1.62
N PRO A 140 -24.24 1.07 0.94
CA PRO A 140 -25.00 2.28 1.21
C PRO A 140 -25.47 2.29 2.68
N PRO A 141 -25.64 3.47 3.29
CA PRO A 141 -26.16 3.55 4.64
C PRO A 141 -27.52 2.86 4.73
N GLU A 142 -27.80 2.23 5.86
CA GLU A 142 -29.10 1.62 6.10
C GLU A 142 -30.20 2.66 5.94
N GLY A 143 -31.27 2.29 5.26
CA GLY A 143 -32.43 3.17 5.04
C GLY A 143 -32.32 4.06 3.80
N SER A 144 -31.25 3.90 3.00
CA SER A 144 -31.13 4.62 1.73
C SER A 144 -31.50 3.76 0.53
#